data_1456dff00b2395cd7aaed33e2955f5d8
#
_entry.id   1456dff00b2395cd7aaed33e2955f5d8
#
_cell.length_a   1.000
_cell.length_b   1.000
_cell.length_c   1.000
_cell.angle_alpha   90.00
_cell.angle_beta   90.00
_cell.angle_gamma   90.00
#
_symmetry.space_group_name_H-M   'P 1'
#
loop_
_entity.id
_entity.type
_entity.pdbx_description
1 polymer ?
#
loop_
_entity_poly.entity_id
_entity_poly.type
_entity_poly.pdbx_seq_one_letter_code
_entity_poly.pdbx_strand_id
1 'polypeptide(L)'
;MIGVLIKGMGADHVVWGTDALWTGSPQWQIEGLRRIEIPEDLQKKFALKPLGPADGAVKTAVFNGNSARIYKYKAPASWKKLDRFSSLKEEYIQQGPRPSNLRYGYVAKSASA
;
A
#
# COMPACT_ATOMS: atom_id res chain seq x y z
N MET A 1 13.97 2.55 -2.77
CA MET A 1 13.97 1.64 -3.95
C MET A 1 12.85 1.98 -4.94
N ILE A 2 11.56 1.97 -4.57
CA ILE A 2 10.44 2.21 -5.50
C ILE A 2 10.56 3.50 -6.35
N GLY A 3 10.97 4.62 -5.74
CA GLY A 3 11.16 5.88 -6.48
C GLY A 3 12.23 5.80 -7.57
N VAL A 4 13.28 5.01 -7.37
CA VAL A 4 14.33 4.80 -8.37
C VAL A 4 13.80 3.96 -9.54
N LEU A 5 13.01 2.92 -9.25
CA LEU A 5 12.38 2.11 -10.28
C LEU A 5 11.42 2.96 -11.13
N ILE A 6 10.57 3.76 -10.48
CA ILE A 6 9.63 4.66 -11.16
C ILE A 6 10.38 5.71 -12.00
N LYS A 7 11.49 6.25 -11.50
CA LYS A 7 12.30 7.20 -12.26
C LYS A 7 12.91 6.57 -13.50
N GLY A 8 13.41 5.33 -13.38
CA GLY A 8 14.13 4.67 -14.48
C GLY A 8 13.21 4.04 -15.52
N MET A 9 12.07 3.52 -15.10
CA MET A 9 11.19 2.71 -15.96
C MET A 9 9.85 3.35 -16.27
N GLY A 10 9.44 4.36 -15.48
CA GLY A 10 8.09 4.89 -15.48
C GLY A 10 7.18 4.14 -14.51
N ALA A 11 6.18 4.85 -13.98
CA ALA A 11 5.23 4.26 -13.03
C ALA A 11 4.35 3.16 -13.67
N ASP A 12 4.16 3.19 -14.96
CA ASP A 12 3.39 2.25 -15.77
C ASP A 12 4.10 0.91 -16.01
N HIS A 13 5.37 0.81 -15.68
CA HIS A 13 6.18 -0.42 -15.81
C HIS A 13 6.50 -1.09 -14.46
N VAL A 14 6.02 -0.54 -13.36
CA VAL A 14 6.23 -1.10 -12.03
C VAL A 14 4.95 -1.76 -11.56
N VAL A 15 5.02 -3.02 -11.19
CA VAL A 15 3.92 -3.80 -10.61
C VAL A 15 4.24 -4.18 -9.17
N TRP A 16 3.20 -4.36 -8.37
CA TRP A 16 3.31 -4.74 -6.98
C TRP A 16 2.92 -6.21 -6.78
N GLY A 17 3.65 -6.89 -5.91
CA GLY A 17 3.37 -8.24 -5.47
C GLY A 17 3.69 -8.39 -3.99
N THR A 18 2.98 -9.25 -3.29
CA THR A 18 3.09 -9.42 -1.83
C THR A 18 3.93 -10.59 -1.41
N ASP A 19 4.10 -11.60 -2.24
CA ASP A 19 4.51 -12.94 -1.78
C ASP A 19 3.68 -13.43 -0.58
N ALA A 20 2.38 -13.04 -0.55
CA ALA A 20 1.49 -13.39 0.54
C ALA A 20 1.46 -14.90 0.74
N LEU A 21 1.24 -15.31 1.99
CA LEU A 21 1.37 -16.62 2.59
C LEU A 21 2.80 -16.98 3.03
N TRP A 22 3.83 -16.54 2.33
CA TRP A 22 5.23 -16.73 2.77
C TRP A 22 5.63 -15.67 3.81
N THR A 23 5.17 -14.44 3.62
CA THR A 23 5.55 -13.28 4.44
C THR A 23 4.46 -12.84 5.42
N GLY A 24 3.34 -13.57 5.49
CA GLY A 24 2.19 -13.24 6.32
C GLY A 24 1.03 -12.60 5.56
N SER A 25 0.21 -11.81 6.25
CA SER A 25 -0.94 -11.14 5.62
C SER A 25 -0.51 -10.06 4.64
N PRO A 26 -1.11 -9.99 3.44
CA PRO A 26 -0.83 -8.94 2.47
C PRO A 26 -1.26 -7.56 2.96
N GLN A 27 -2.13 -7.48 3.95
CA GLN A 27 -2.69 -6.23 4.45
C GLN A 27 -1.62 -5.24 4.91
N TRP A 28 -0.60 -5.72 5.60
CA TRP A 28 0.51 -4.88 6.07
C TRP A 28 1.30 -4.25 4.93
N GLN A 29 1.50 -5.01 3.87
CA GLN A 29 2.21 -4.53 2.68
C GLN A 29 1.36 -3.54 1.89
N ILE A 30 0.05 -3.75 1.82
CA ILE A 30 -0.90 -2.81 1.23
C ILE A 30 -0.83 -1.47 1.97
N GLU A 31 -0.96 -1.50 3.29
CA GLU A 31 -0.88 -0.30 4.11
C GLU A 31 0.50 0.37 4.02
N GLY A 32 1.57 -0.42 3.98
CA GLY A 32 2.93 0.08 3.77
C GLY A 32 3.06 0.86 2.47
N LEU A 33 2.60 0.30 1.35
CA LEU A 33 2.67 0.98 0.05
C LEU A 33 1.75 2.22 -0.01
N ARG A 34 0.56 2.16 0.61
CA ARG A 34 -0.34 3.31 0.69
C ARG A 34 0.28 4.50 1.42
N ARG A 35 1.06 4.24 2.45
CA ARG A 35 1.66 5.26 3.33
C ARG A 35 3.07 5.67 2.93
N ILE A 36 3.77 4.88 2.11
CA ILE A 36 5.15 5.19 1.77
C ILE A 36 5.25 6.52 1.03
N GLU A 37 6.18 7.34 1.48
CA GLU A 37 6.59 8.57 0.83
C GLU A 37 8.11 8.60 0.67
N ILE A 38 8.59 9.33 -0.32
CA ILE A 38 10.02 9.55 -0.49
C ILE A 38 10.38 10.82 0.27
N PRO A 39 11.29 10.77 1.26
CA PRO A 39 11.76 11.96 1.96
C PRO A 39 12.24 13.05 1.00
N GLU A 40 11.97 14.31 1.30
CA GLU A 40 12.25 15.43 0.40
C GLU A 40 13.73 15.59 0.07
N ASP A 41 14.61 15.30 1.04
CA ASP A 41 16.06 15.32 0.84
C ASP A 41 16.50 14.28 -0.22
N LEU A 42 15.86 13.09 -0.19
CA LEU A 42 16.11 12.06 -1.20
C LEU A 42 15.49 12.42 -2.56
N GLN A 43 14.32 13.06 -2.55
CA GLN A 43 13.72 13.57 -3.79
C GLN A 43 14.68 14.56 -4.47
N LYS A 44 15.22 15.53 -3.73
CA LYS A 44 16.16 16.51 -4.23
C LYS A 44 17.49 15.88 -4.66
N LYS A 45 18.07 15.04 -3.78
CA LYS A 45 19.37 14.41 -4.03
C LYS A 45 19.40 13.53 -5.29
N PHE A 46 18.32 12.79 -5.52
CA PHE A 46 18.24 11.82 -6.62
C PHE A 46 17.28 12.23 -7.74
N ALA A 47 16.79 13.46 -7.71
CA ALA A 47 15.79 13.98 -8.65
C ALA A 47 14.60 13.00 -8.81
N LEU A 48 14.04 12.56 -7.68
CA LEU A 48 12.87 11.69 -7.62
C LEU A 48 11.60 12.53 -7.51
N LYS A 49 10.54 12.10 -8.18
CA LYS A 49 9.21 12.69 -7.99
C LYS A 49 8.54 12.09 -6.75
N PRO A 50 7.69 12.83 -6.02
CA PRO A 50 6.90 12.27 -4.94
C PRO A 50 5.99 11.16 -5.47
N LEU A 51 5.70 10.17 -4.62
CA LEU A 51 4.78 9.07 -4.98
C LEU A 51 3.32 9.52 -4.97
N GLY A 52 3.03 10.59 -4.25
CA GLY A 52 1.70 11.14 -4.13
C GLY A 52 0.79 10.39 -3.15
N PRO A 53 -0.49 10.78 -3.06
CA PRO A 53 -1.42 10.24 -2.08
C PRO A 53 -1.71 8.76 -2.30
N ALA A 54 -2.30 8.11 -1.29
CA ALA A 54 -2.59 6.68 -1.26
C ALA A 54 -3.37 6.18 -2.50
N ASP A 55 -4.32 6.98 -2.96
CA ASP A 55 -5.16 6.69 -4.13
C ASP A 55 -4.76 7.52 -5.37
N GLY A 56 -3.55 8.09 -5.34
CA GLY A 56 -3.00 8.86 -6.46
C GLY A 56 -2.64 7.98 -7.67
N ALA A 57 -2.47 8.61 -8.82
CA ALA A 57 -2.25 7.91 -10.08
C ALA A 57 -1.07 6.94 -10.05
N VAL A 58 0.06 7.35 -9.44
CA VAL A 58 1.27 6.51 -9.35
C VAL A 58 1.02 5.24 -8.53
N LYS A 59 0.49 5.39 -7.31
CA LYS A 59 0.22 4.24 -6.43
C LYS A 59 -0.87 3.35 -6.98
N THR A 60 -1.93 3.90 -7.57
CA THR A 60 -2.99 3.13 -8.24
C THR A 60 -2.44 2.33 -9.42
N ALA A 61 -1.58 2.93 -10.26
CA ALA A 61 -0.95 2.22 -11.36
C ALA A 61 -0.11 1.04 -10.85
N VAL A 62 0.74 1.26 -9.85
CA VAL A 62 1.60 0.22 -9.27
C VAL A 62 0.79 -0.88 -8.59
N PHE A 63 -0.26 -0.54 -7.83
CA PHE A 63 -1.07 -1.53 -7.10
C PHE A 63 -1.82 -2.50 -8.00
N ASN A 64 -2.55 -1.99 -8.97
CA ASN A 64 -3.44 -2.82 -9.77
C ASN A 64 -3.54 -2.42 -11.23
N GLY A 65 -3.42 -1.14 -11.57
CA GLY A 65 -3.64 -0.66 -12.92
C GLY A 65 -2.73 -1.31 -13.95
N ASN A 66 -1.44 -1.43 -13.63
CA ASN A 66 -0.47 -2.04 -14.54
C ASN A 66 -0.71 -3.55 -14.69
N SER A 67 -0.95 -4.26 -13.58
CA SER A 67 -1.29 -5.68 -13.62
C SER A 67 -2.57 -5.93 -14.42
N ALA A 68 -3.61 -5.14 -14.18
CA ALA A 68 -4.86 -5.24 -14.94
C ALA A 68 -4.65 -5.04 -16.45
N ARG A 69 -3.82 -4.08 -16.83
CA ARG A 69 -3.45 -3.82 -18.23
C ARG A 69 -2.67 -5.00 -18.83
N ILE A 70 -1.64 -5.48 -18.13
CA ILE A 70 -0.77 -6.57 -18.61
C ILE A 70 -1.58 -7.86 -18.79
N TYR A 71 -2.38 -8.22 -17.80
CA TYR A 71 -3.20 -9.45 -17.83
C TYR A 71 -4.55 -9.26 -18.53
N LYS A 72 -4.83 -8.08 -19.09
CA LYS A 72 -6.11 -7.74 -19.73
C LYS A 72 -7.30 -8.01 -18.82
N TYR A 73 -7.11 -7.85 -17.52
CA TYR A 73 -8.13 -8.12 -16.52
C TYR A 73 -9.11 -6.95 -16.39
N LYS A 74 -10.39 -7.29 -16.39
CA LYS A 74 -11.48 -6.35 -16.07
C LYS A 74 -12.23 -6.87 -14.86
N ALA A 75 -12.28 -6.08 -13.79
CA ALA A 75 -13.04 -6.45 -12.61
C ALA A 75 -14.54 -6.58 -12.97
N PRO A 76 -15.20 -7.67 -12.55
CA PRO A 76 -16.65 -7.84 -12.76
C PRO A 76 -17.42 -6.68 -12.12
N ALA A 77 -18.44 -6.17 -12.81
CA ALA A 77 -19.27 -5.09 -12.28
C ALA A 77 -19.96 -5.44 -10.95
N SER A 78 -20.22 -6.74 -10.73
CA SER A 78 -20.79 -7.27 -9.49
C SER A 78 -19.89 -7.02 -8.26
N TRP A 79 -18.58 -6.88 -8.44
CA TRP A 79 -17.67 -6.62 -7.31
C TRP A 79 -17.91 -5.27 -6.66
N LYS A 80 -18.37 -4.29 -7.41
CA LYS A 80 -18.74 -2.97 -6.87
C LYS A 80 -19.92 -3.01 -5.89
N LYS A 81 -20.71 -4.10 -5.92
CA LYS A 81 -21.88 -4.31 -5.07
C LYS A 81 -21.59 -5.16 -3.82
N LEU A 82 -20.39 -5.77 -3.75
CA LEU A 82 -20.00 -6.66 -2.67
C LEU A 82 -19.15 -5.93 -1.64
N ASP A 83 -19.76 -4.99 -0.95
CA ASP A 83 -19.14 -4.39 0.23
C ASP A 83 -19.44 -5.21 1.49
N ARG A 84 -18.76 -6.36 1.59
CA ARG A 84 -18.85 -7.23 2.77
C ARG A 84 -17.99 -6.77 3.94
N PHE A 85 -17.14 -5.79 3.74
CA PHE A 85 -16.13 -5.40 4.72
C PHE A 85 -16.41 -4.05 5.40
N SER A 86 -17.30 -3.22 4.85
CA SER A 86 -17.60 -1.92 5.47
C SER A 86 -18.18 -2.07 6.87
N SER A 87 -19.11 -2.98 7.10
CA SER A 87 -19.68 -3.22 8.43
C SER A 87 -18.63 -3.74 9.42
N LEU A 88 -17.76 -4.66 8.99
CA LEU A 88 -16.66 -5.17 9.81
C LEU A 88 -15.64 -4.07 10.12
N LYS A 89 -15.38 -3.19 9.17
CA LYS A 89 -14.49 -2.05 9.37
C LYS A 89 -15.09 -1.05 10.36
N GLU A 90 -16.38 -0.76 10.25
CA GLU A 90 -17.10 0.12 11.18
C GLU A 90 -17.09 -0.46 12.59
N GLU A 91 -17.41 -1.74 12.74
CA GLU A 91 -17.34 -2.47 14.01
C GLU A 91 -15.93 -2.40 14.61
N TYR A 92 -14.89 -2.66 13.81
CA TYR A 92 -13.50 -2.58 14.24
C TYR A 92 -13.13 -1.16 14.74
N ILE A 93 -13.58 -0.12 14.03
CA ILE A 93 -13.33 1.26 14.41
C ILE A 93 -14.05 1.60 15.71
N GLN A 94 -15.31 1.15 15.87
CA GLN A 94 -16.11 1.38 17.07
C GLN A 94 -15.55 0.69 18.31
N GLN A 95 -15.01 -0.52 18.16
CA GLN A 95 -14.38 -1.27 19.25
C GLN A 95 -12.98 -0.73 19.60
N GLY A 96 -12.47 0.21 18.84
CA GLY A 96 -11.13 0.74 18.94
C GLY A 96 -10.07 -0.15 18.29
N PRO A 97 -9.11 0.44 17.60
CA PRO A 97 -8.06 -0.33 16.93
C PRO A 97 -7.15 -1.01 17.95
N ARG A 98 -6.90 -2.29 17.78
CA ARG A 98 -5.95 -3.01 18.64
C ARG A 98 -4.55 -2.41 18.47
N PRO A 99 -3.78 -2.21 19.55
CA PRO A 99 -2.44 -1.60 19.48
C PRO A 99 -1.50 -2.27 18.46
N SER A 100 -1.62 -3.58 18.26
CA SER A 100 -0.85 -4.35 17.28
C SER A 100 -1.09 -3.91 15.84
N ASN A 101 -2.22 -3.28 15.54
CA ASN A 101 -2.56 -2.80 14.20
C ASN A 101 -2.14 -1.35 13.95
N LEU A 102 -1.66 -0.65 14.97
CA LEU A 102 -1.25 0.74 14.90
C LEU A 102 0.25 0.92 14.70
N ARG A 103 1.05 -0.14 14.89
CA ARG A 103 2.50 -0.08 14.86
C ARG A 103 3.06 -1.23 14.04
N TYR A 104 4.08 -0.94 13.24
CA TYR A 104 4.84 -1.90 12.47
C TYR A 104 6.23 -2.08 13.08
N GLY A 105 6.71 -3.33 13.09
CA GLY A 105 8.04 -3.67 13.57
C GLY A 105 8.11 -3.91 15.07
N TYR A 106 9.32 -4.08 15.58
CA TYR A 106 9.59 -4.30 17.00
C TYR A 106 9.29 -3.03 17.80
N VAL A 107 8.41 -3.14 18.75
CA VAL A 107 8.16 -2.10 19.74
C VAL A 107 8.75 -2.56 21.05
N ALA A 108 9.81 -1.90 21.51
CA ALA A 108 10.34 -2.14 22.85
C ALA A 108 9.21 -1.95 23.87
N LYS A 109 9.02 -2.92 24.76
CA LYS A 109 8.14 -2.73 25.92
C LYS A 109 8.74 -1.58 26.72
N SER A 110 7.97 -0.51 26.95
CA SER A 110 8.35 0.48 27.93
C SER A 110 8.58 -0.28 29.24
N ALA A 111 9.75 -0.10 29.83
CA ALA A 111 9.97 -0.57 31.18
C ALA A 111 8.84 0.02 32.03
N SER A 112 7.98 -0.84 32.56
CA SER A 112 7.01 -0.41 33.56
C SER A 112 7.78 0.18 34.73
N ALA A 113 7.61 1.47 34.95
CA ALA A 113 8.08 2.12 36.17
C ALA A 113 7.33 1.53 37.37
#